data_7ff6b2bdc4934a154c6b7ac322f33582
#
_entry.id   7ff6b2bdc4934a154c6b7ac322f33582
#
_cell.length_a   1.000
_cell.length_b   1.000
_cell.length_c   1.000
_cell.angle_alpha   90.00
_cell.angle_beta   90.00
_cell.angle_gamma   90.00
#
_symmetry.space_group_name_H-M   'P 1'
#
loop_
_entity.id
_entity.type
_entity.pdbx_description
1 polymer ?
#
loop_
_entity_poly.entity_id
_entity_poly.type
_entity_poly.pdbx_seq_one_letter_code
_entity_poly.pdbx_strand_id
1 'polypeptide(L)'
;MNRIFKIILFSVFVIIYTSTKAQTSTENIDSLAGRFIKDLRAGTTEKLLAHTNKTIFKAGEELWFKAWIVNSLSHKYFTHSKTLYADLVNEKDSAVSQLLLNIPSERTEGKIKLSDSLKEGYYWLRLYTATIQRYDTSSILVVPIYVVNKKFPSTFITTTLEEKQKTKIPTPTAPHLLFFPEGGEIIAGTNATVAIQALDGFGNPLKVEGYINDNMDSSAITWFKTDSLTGLGKISFFVSKTKNYIANYKWQNELMKQNLPFINHYASQISIKDQNATSIKVVVSQGDSLYKKGKQTYLLGIHKDSLCFASVGVDMYELSIPKAYLPAGTSKLLLFNEAQEVVSERTFFISKPKEELFISTDKQNYGPREKVILTIYKGDSILHPNFTALSVAITDDTIVKNLNEINIQDNTSALNASSKNEDDLAMLIQPPLFKGKNYSKEAIGNKRVLPQTDLPVDTLFANIKGRILNRKKIPVPGRIVTLYTNKKFYLFDT
;
A
#
# COMPACT_ATOMS: atom_id res chain seq x y z
N MET A 1 -24.69 52.28 40.91
CA MET A 1 -24.75 51.96 39.45
C MET A 1 -23.38 51.65 38.83
N ASN A 2 -22.24 52.01 39.44
CA ASN A 2 -20.92 51.85 38.80
C ASN A 2 -20.12 50.58 39.07
N ARG A 3 -20.54 49.70 39.99
CA ARG A 3 -19.81 48.45 40.26
C ARG A 3 -20.33 47.25 39.43
N ILE A 4 -21.60 47.22 39.16
CA ILE A 4 -22.22 46.11 38.36
C ILE A 4 -21.83 46.25 36.88
N PHE A 5 -21.72 47.48 36.38
CA PHE A 5 -21.33 47.72 34.97
C PHE A 5 -19.84 47.35 34.70
N LYS A 6 -18.94 47.46 35.69
CA LYS A 6 -17.55 47.02 35.55
C LYS A 6 -17.38 45.52 35.55
N ILE A 7 -18.22 44.76 36.29
CA ILE A 7 -18.18 43.32 36.33
C ILE A 7 -18.73 42.72 35.01
N ILE A 8 -19.78 43.30 34.47
CA ILE A 8 -20.35 42.88 33.17
C ILE A 8 -19.38 43.18 32.03
N LEU A 9 -18.68 44.31 32.04
CA LEU A 9 -17.69 44.63 31.02
C LEU A 9 -16.47 43.71 31.08
N PHE A 10 -16.06 43.29 32.29
CA PHE A 10 -14.92 42.37 32.48
C PHE A 10 -15.29 40.92 32.07
N SER A 11 -16.53 40.47 32.35
CA SER A 11 -17.01 39.16 31.92
C SER A 11 -17.20 39.06 30.41
N VAL A 12 -17.67 40.11 29.75
CA VAL A 12 -17.77 40.19 28.29
C VAL A 12 -16.38 40.21 27.65
N PHE A 13 -15.40 40.90 28.24
CA PHE A 13 -14.03 40.92 27.72
C PHE A 13 -13.32 39.56 27.86
N VAL A 14 -13.57 38.81 28.93
CA VAL A 14 -13.04 37.47 29.13
C VAL A 14 -13.70 36.46 28.15
N ILE A 15 -15.00 36.56 27.90
CA ILE A 15 -15.70 35.71 26.93
C ILE A 15 -15.22 36.00 25.50
N ILE A 16 -14.98 37.24 25.13
CA ILE A 16 -14.44 37.62 23.82
C ILE A 16 -13.00 37.13 23.66
N TYR A 17 -12.18 37.18 24.74
CA TYR A 17 -10.77 36.74 24.68
C TYR A 17 -10.64 35.21 24.57
N THR A 18 -11.55 34.44 25.15
CA THR A 18 -11.57 32.97 25.02
C THR A 18 -12.11 32.53 23.69
N SER A 19 -13.09 33.22 23.10
CA SER A 19 -13.61 32.90 21.79
C SER A 19 -12.62 33.19 20.65
N THR A 20 -11.82 34.27 20.76
CA THR A 20 -10.80 34.57 19.74
C THR A 20 -9.65 33.57 19.72
N LYS A 21 -9.23 33.03 20.88
CA LYS A 21 -8.19 31.95 20.89
C LYS A 21 -8.68 30.62 20.36
N ALA A 22 -9.93 30.25 20.65
CA ALA A 22 -10.53 29.04 20.11
C ALA A 22 -10.73 29.13 18.58
N GLN A 23 -11.11 30.31 18.09
CA GLN A 23 -11.31 30.53 16.65
C GLN A 23 -9.98 30.53 15.87
N THR A 24 -8.89 31.08 16.44
CA THR A 24 -7.56 31.03 15.81
C THR A 24 -6.96 29.62 15.78
N SER A 25 -7.23 28.76 16.77
CA SER A 25 -6.75 27.38 16.77
C SER A 25 -7.49 26.49 15.76
N THR A 26 -8.80 26.68 15.61
CA THR A 26 -9.62 25.93 14.63
C THR A 26 -9.27 26.33 13.20
N GLU A 27 -9.12 27.62 12.94
CA GLU A 27 -8.70 28.14 11.65
C GLU A 27 -7.31 27.62 11.24
N ASN A 28 -6.42 27.44 12.20
CA ASN A 28 -5.07 26.94 11.95
C ASN A 28 -5.05 25.43 11.58
N ILE A 29 -5.89 24.59 12.18
CA ILE A 29 -5.96 23.15 11.84
C ILE A 29 -6.63 22.95 10.48
N ASP A 30 -7.69 23.67 10.15
CA ASP A 30 -8.35 23.57 8.84
C ASP A 30 -7.40 24.00 7.72
N SER A 31 -6.66 25.08 7.95
CA SER A 31 -5.65 25.57 7.01
C SER A 31 -4.51 24.57 6.83
N LEU A 32 -4.01 23.93 7.90
CA LEU A 32 -3.02 22.87 7.84
C LEU A 32 -3.55 21.65 7.09
N ALA A 33 -4.74 21.18 7.45
CA ALA A 33 -5.37 20.02 6.81
C ALA A 33 -5.60 20.26 5.30
N GLY A 34 -6.07 21.46 4.93
CA GLY A 34 -6.27 21.84 3.54
C GLY A 34 -4.97 21.81 2.72
N ARG A 35 -3.87 22.37 3.26
CA ARG A 35 -2.54 22.34 2.63
C ARG A 35 -2.02 20.92 2.52
N PHE A 36 -2.11 20.14 3.59
CA PHE A 36 -1.67 18.75 3.61
C PHE A 36 -2.38 17.91 2.54
N ILE A 37 -3.72 17.95 2.50
CA ILE A 37 -4.50 17.19 1.52
C ILE A 37 -4.22 17.66 0.09
N LYS A 38 -4.02 18.97 -0.12
CA LYS A 38 -3.64 19.49 -1.43
C LYS A 38 -2.28 18.96 -1.89
N ASP A 39 -1.25 18.98 -1.03
CA ASP A 39 0.09 18.45 -1.33
C ASP A 39 0.03 16.92 -1.56
N LEU A 40 -0.74 16.21 -0.73
CA LEU A 40 -0.95 14.77 -0.86
C LEU A 40 -1.54 14.39 -2.23
N ARG A 41 -2.56 15.12 -2.68
CA ARG A 41 -3.20 14.89 -3.97
C ARG A 41 -2.32 15.31 -5.15
N ALA A 42 -1.53 16.36 -4.99
CA ALA A 42 -0.60 16.79 -6.03
C ALA A 42 0.56 15.81 -6.24
N GLY A 43 0.96 15.07 -5.20
CA GLY A 43 2.02 14.06 -5.27
C GLY A 43 1.54 12.68 -5.73
N THR A 44 0.27 12.50 -6.08
CA THR A 44 -0.25 11.18 -6.48
C THR A 44 0.12 10.83 -7.90
N THR A 45 0.52 9.57 -8.08
CA THR A 45 0.88 8.99 -9.38
C THR A 45 -0.17 7.98 -9.84
N GLU A 46 0.02 7.46 -11.03
CA GLU A 46 -0.75 6.34 -11.54
C GLU A 46 -0.30 5.04 -10.88
N LYS A 47 -1.26 4.15 -10.60
CA LYS A 47 -1.02 2.77 -10.18
C LYS A 47 -1.77 1.85 -11.14
N LEU A 48 -1.11 0.78 -11.53
CA LEU A 48 -1.69 -0.24 -12.40
C LEU A 48 -2.21 -1.42 -11.61
N LEU A 49 -3.36 -1.90 -12.02
CA LEU A 49 -3.93 -3.18 -11.62
C LEU A 49 -4.13 -3.99 -12.88
N ALA A 50 -3.88 -5.29 -12.85
CA ALA A 50 -4.13 -6.15 -14.01
C ALA A 50 -4.65 -7.52 -13.60
N HIS A 51 -5.43 -8.10 -14.49
CA HIS A 51 -5.91 -9.47 -14.42
C HIS A 51 -5.59 -10.19 -15.72
N THR A 52 -4.87 -11.30 -15.64
CA THR A 52 -4.54 -12.17 -16.77
C THR A 52 -5.50 -13.35 -16.83
N ASN A 53 -5.71 -13.91 -18.01
CA ASN A 53 -6.57 -15.09 -18.16
C ASN A 53 -6.01 -16.34 -17.44
N LYS A 54 -4.69 -16.44 -17.27
CA LYS A 54 -3.99 -17.46 -16.48
C LYS A 54 -2.54 -17.04 -16.27
N THR A 55 -1.77 -17.82 -15.53
CA THR A 55 -0.34 -17.56 -15.26
C THR A 55 0.57 -18.66 -15.83
N ILE A 56 0.02 -19.82 -16.21
CA ILE A 56 0.74 -20.93 -16.84
C ILE A 56 0.21 -21.12 -18.25
N PHE A 57 1.09 -21.07 -19.24
CA PHE A 57 0.78 -21.13 -20.64
C PHE A 57 1.59 -22.20 -21.36
N LYS A 58 1.04 -22.76 -22.43
CA LYS A 58 1.84 -23.46 -23.44
C LYS A 58 2.45 -22.44 -24.40
N ALA A 59 3.64 -22.73 -24.91
CA ALA A 59 4.15 -22.01 -26.07
C ALA A 59 3.11 -22.05 -27.19
N GLY A 60 2.94 -20.93 -27.89
CA GLY A 60 1.90 -20.79 -28.92
C GLY A 60 0.53 -20.34 -28.43
N GLU A 61 0.26 -20.31 -27.14
CA GLU A 61 -1.01 -19.76 -26.60
C GLU A 61 -1.05 -18.24 -26.58
N GLU A 62 -2.24 -17.69 -26.32
CA GLU A 62 -2.45 -16.26 -26.16
C GLU A 62 -2.59 -15.89 -24.66
N LEU A 63 -1.76 -14.96 -24.22
CA LEU A 63 -1.86 -14.32 -22.92
C LEU A 63 -2.80 -13.13 -23.09
N TRP A 64 -3.97 -13.20 -22.48
CA TRP A 64 -4.93 -12.10 -22.43
C TRP A 64 -4.84 -11.40 -21.08
N PHE A 65 -4.95 -10.08 -21.09
CA PHE A 65 -5.00 -9.33 -19.84
C PHE A 65 -5.91 -8.12 -19.98
N LYS A 66 -6.46 -7.71 -18.84
CA LYS A 66 -7.16 -6.45 -18.65
C LYS A 66 -6.42 -5.65 -17.60
N ALA A 67 -6.18 -4.37 -17.88
CA ALA A 67 -5.50 -3.46 -16.98
C ALA A 67 -6.39 -2.27 -16.62
N TRP A 68 -6.29 -1.81 -15.39
CA TRP A 68 -6.93 -0.60 -14.89
C TRP A 68 -5.86 0.35 -14.37
N ILE A 69 -6.04 1.62 -14.68
CA ILE A 69 -5.18 2.69 -14.21
C ILE A 69 -5.97 3.44 -13.13
N VAL A 70 -5.38 3.51 -11.95
CA VAL A 70 -6.00 4.14 -10.79
C VAL A 70 -5.02 5.13 -10.16
N ASN A 71 -5.55 6.06 -9.39
CA ASN A 71 -4.76 6.91 -8.54
C ASN A 71 -4.05 6.08 -7.46
N SER A 72 -2.77 6.27 -7.26
CA SER A 72 -1.93 5.47 -6.35
C SER A 72 -2.38 5.52 -4.88
N LEU A 73 -3.10 6.56 -4.47
CA LEU A 73 -3.62 6.73 -3.11
C LEU A 73 -5.10 6.39 -2.98
N SER A 74 -5.96 7.04 -3.79
CA SER A 74 -7.41 6.89 -3.66
C SER A 74 -7.93 5.60 -4.27
N HIS A 75 -7.17 4.96 -5.15
CA HIS A 75 -7.56 3.82 -5.98
C HIS A 75 -8.82 4.08 -6.83
N LYS A 76 -9.20 5.35 -7.00
CA LYS A 76 -10.22 5.72 -7.98
C LYS A 76 -9.62 5.69 -9.39
N TYR A 77 -10.46 5.45 -10.36
CA TYR A 77 -10.05 5.52 -11.76
C TYR A 77 -9.44 6.88 -12.07
N PHE A 78 -8.25 6.87 -12.65
CA PHE A 78 -7.47 8.07 -12.86
C PHE A 78 -6.34 7.76 -13.85
N THR A 79 -6.23 8.55 -14.90
CA THR A 79 -5.07 8.48 -15.79
C THR A 79 -4.82 9.81 -16.49
N HIS A 80 -3.55 10.17 -16.60
CA HIS A 80 -3.05 11.19 -17.51
C HIS A 80 -2.43 10.56 -18.75
N SER A 81 -2.02 9.30 -18.65
CA SER A 81 -1.38 8.59 -19.74
C SER A 81 -2.40 8.12 -20.77
N LYS A 82 -2.00 8.09 -22.04
CA LYS A 82 -2.80 7.61 -23.16
C LYS A 82 -2.32 6.25 -23.66
N THR A 83 -1.15 5.80 -23.20
CA THR A 83 -0.52 4.55 -23.63
C THR A 83 -0.18 3.69 -22.44
N LEU A 84 -0.58 2.42 -22.51
CA LEU A 84 -0.05 1.36 -21.68
C LEU A 84 1.03 0.60 -22.44
N TYR A 85 2.19 0.46 -21.85
CA TYR A 85 3.28 -0.38 -22.32
C TYR A 85 3.15 -1.74 -21.68
N ALA A 86 3.26 -2.80 -22.48
CA ALA A 86 3.21 -4.17 -22.01
C ALA A 86 4.39 -4.95 -22.59
N ASP A 87 5.38 -5.23 -21.77
CA ASP A 87 6.58 -5.95 -22.15
C ASP A 87 6.56 -7.34 -21.52
N LEU A 88 6.68 -8.39 -22.34
CA LEU A 88 6.98 -9.72 -21.85
C LEU A 88 8.49 -9.92 -21.86
N VAL A 89 9.09 -10.12 -20.68
CA VAL A 89 10.54 -10.26 -20.54
C VAL A 89 10.92 -11.64 -20.02
N ASN A 90 12.09 -12.10 -20.39
CA ASN A 90 12.66 -13.37 -19.95
C ASN A 90 13.56 -13.20 -18.70
N GLU A 91 14.16 -14.30 -18.21
CA GLU A 91 15.05 -14.31 -17.05
C GLU A 91 16.30 -13.42 -17.19
N LYS A 92 16.68 -13.04 -18.41
CA LYS A 92 17.81 -12.14 -18.68
C LYS A 92 17.38 -10.68 -18.86
N ASP A 93 16.17 -10.35 -18.42
CA ASP A 93 15.59 -9.01 -18.58
C ASP A 93 15.43 -8.53 -20.04
N SER A 94 15.46 -9.47 -20.99
CA SER A 94 15.31 -9.15 -22.40
C SER A 94 13.84 -9.27 -22.81
N ALA A 95 13.31 -8.26 -23.47
CA ALA A 95 11.95 -8.27 -23.99
C ALA A 95 11.83 -9.28 -25.13
N VAL A 96 10.92 -10.24 -24.96
CA VAL A 96 10.58 -11.23 -25.98
C VAL A 96 9.32 -10.83 -26.76
N SER A 97 8.51 -9.94 -26.20
CA SER A 97 7.36 -9.29 -26.85
C SER A 97 7.11 -7.94 -26.24
N GLN A 98 6.72 -6.97 -27.06
CA GLN A 98 6.37 -5.62 -26.62
C GLN A 98 5.06 -5.20 -27.29
N LEU A 99 4.15 -4.65 -26.52
CA LEU A 99 2.86 -4.19 -26.99
C LEU A 99 2.58 -2.78 -26.46
N LEU A 100 2.05 -1.91 -27.32
CA LEU A 100 1.55 -0.60 -26.95
C LEU A 100 0.04 -0.59 -27.11
N LEU A 101 -0.66 -0.20 -26.06
CA LEU A 101 -2.10 -0.17 -26.02
C LEU A 101 -2.60 1.24 -25.77
N ASN A 102 -3.60 1.65 -26.51
CA ASN A 102 -4.32 2.90 -26.22
C ASN A 102 -5.15 2.73 -24.93
N ILE A 103 -5.20 3.78 -24.12
CA ILE A 103 -6.03 3.88 -22.92
C ILE A 103 -7.19 4.82 -23.24
N PRO A 104 -8.33 4.31 -23.73
CA PRO A 104 -9.47 5.17 -24.11
C PRO A 104 -10.19 5.74 -22.89
N SER A 105 -10.18 5.00 -21.78
CA SER A 105 -10.74 5.40 -20.49
C SER A 105 -10.01 4.58 -19.43
N GLU A 106 -9.52 5.07 -18.41
CA GLU A 106 -8.80 4.50 -17.23
C GLU A 106 -8.60 2.96 -17.20
N ARG A 107 -8.86 2.29 -18.31
CA ARG A 107 -8.71 0.83 -18.50
C ARG A 107 -8.40 0.50 -19.94
N THR A 108 -7.71 -0.60 -20.13
CA THR A 108 -7.41 -1.15 -21.44
C THR A 108 -7.28 -2.67 -21.37
N GLU A 109 -7.35 -3.31 -22.49
CA GLU A 109 -7.18 -4.77 -22.60
C GLU A 109 -6.20 -5.08 -23.73
N GLY A 110 -5.48 -6.17 -23.57
CA GLY A 110 -4.48 -6.58 -24.53
C GLY A 110 -4.31 -8.08 -24.59
N LYS A 111 -3.65 -8.51 -25.67
CA LYS A 111 -3.25 -9.89 -25.85
C LYS A 111 -1.84 -9.98 -26.42
N ILE A 112 -1.07 -10.92 -25.93
CA ILE A 112 0.26 -11.27 -26.42
C ILE A 112 0.22 -12.70 -26.93
N LYS A 113 0.52 -12.88 -28.20
CA LYS A 113 0.73 -14.23 -28.77
C LYS A 113 2.10 -14.73 -28.30
N LEU A 114 2.11 -15.76 -27.49
CA LEU A 114 3.34 -16.43 -27.08
C LEU A 114 3.90 -17.19 -28.28
N SER A 115 5.17 -16.97 -28.62
CA SER A 115 5.80 -17.71 -29.72
C SER A 115 5.91 -19.18 -29.39
N ASP A 116 5.70 -20.05 -30.39
CA ASP A 116 5.92 -21.50 -30.28
C ASP A 116 7.40 -21.83 -29.95
N SER A 117 8.31 -20.91 -30.24
CA SER A 117 9.76 -21.05 -29.98
C SER A 117 10.19 -20.60 -28.59
N LEU A 118 9.27 -20.11 -27.75
CA LEU A 118 9.61 -19.74 -26.38
C LEU A 118 10.10 -20.96 -25.62
N LYS A 119 11.20 -20.78 -24.91
CA LYS A 119 11.75 -21.83 -24.03
C LYS A 119 10.86 -21.99 -22.80
N GLU A 120 10.82 -23.20 -22.29
CA GLU A 120 10.18 -23.47 -21.00
C GLU A 120 10.87 -22.69 -19.88
N GLY A 121 10.09 -22.01 -19.03
CA GLY A 121 10.62 -21.23 -17.93
C GLY A 121 9.74 -20.04 -17.55
N TYR A 122 10.28 -19.22 -16.66
CA TYR A 122 9.62 -18.00 -16.20
C TYR A 122 9.81 -16.85 -17.16
N TYR A 123 8.74 -16.08 -17.30
CA TYR A 123 8.66 -14.79 -17.97
C TYR A 123 7.90 -13.84 -17.09
N TRP A 124 8.07 -12.53 -17.29
CA TRP A 124 7.38 -11.50 -16.53
C TRP A 124 6.67 -10.54 -17.48
N LEU A 125 5.35 -10.44 -17.34
CA LEU A 125 4.59 -9.39 -18.00
C LEU A 125 4.75 -8.10 -17.18
N ARG A 126 5.44 -7.11 -17.75
CA ARG A 126 5.61 -5.77 -17.18
C ARG A 126 4.62 -4.83 -17.82
N LEU A 127 3.81 -4.18 -16.98
CA LEU A 127 2.85 -3.17 -17.40
C LEU A 127 3.23 -1.84 -16.78
N TYR A 128 3.30 -0.79 -17.60
CA TYR A 128 3.64 0.54 -17.14
C TYR A 128 3.13 1.61 -18.10
N THR A 129 3.01 2.84 -17.60
CA THR A 129 2.75 4.05 -18.38
C THR A 129 4.02 4.88 -18.43
N ALA A 130 4.10 5.87 -19.32
CA ALA A 130 5.23 6.80 -19.36
C ALA A 130 5.36 7.58 -18.03
N THR A 131 4.24 7.88 -17.38
CA THR A 131 4.20 8.54 -16.07
C THR A 131 4.85 7.66 -15.00
N ILE A 132 4.46 6.39 -14.90
CA ILE A 132 5.04 5.43 -13.96
C ILE A 132 6.53 5.26 -14.23
N GLN A 133 6.91 5.04 -15.47
CA GLN A 133 8.32 4.84 -15.84
C GLN A 133 9.20 6.03 -15.45
N ARG A 134 8.67 7.26 -15.56
CA ARG A 134 9.44 8.47 -15.30
C ARG A 134 9.51 8.86 -13.82
N TYR A 135 8.42 8.69 -13.07
CA TYR A 135 8.29 9.25 -11.73
C TYR A 135 8.25 8.22 -10.62
N ASP A 136 7.87 6.99 -10.91
CA ASP A 136 7.72 5.94 -9.90
C ASP A 136 7.93 4.54 -10.47
N THR A 137 9.16 4.21 -10.79
CA THR A 137 9.52 2.89 -11.33
C THR A 137 9.17 1.73 -10.39
N SER A 138 8.98 1.99 -9.10
CA SER A 138 8.54 0.98 -8.14
C SER A 138 7.08 0.56 -8.34
N SER A 139 6.29 1.38 -9.02
CA SER A 139 4.89 1.11 -9.39
C SER A 139 4.71 0.40 -10.73
N ILE A 140 5.81 0.00 -11.41
CA ILE A 140 5.74 -0.89 -12.56
C ILE A 140 5.11 -2.21 -12.10
N LEU A 141 3.98 -2.57 -12.71
CA LEU A 141 3.31 -3.82 -12.37
C LEU A 141 3.99 -4.99 -13.07
N VAL A 142 4.38 -6.00 -12.30
CA VAL A 142 5.06 -7.20 -12.78
C VAL A 142 4.21 -8.43 -12.46
N VAL A 143 3.76 -9.15 -13.49
CA VAL A 143 2.99 -10.38 -13.36
C VAL A 143 3.84 -11.56 -13.82
N PRO A 144 4.17 -12.52 -12.94
CA PRO A 144 4.93 -13.71 -13.32
C PRO A 144 4.09 -14.64 -14.22
N ILE A 145 4.70 -15.12 -15.28
CA ILE A 145 4.12 -16.05 -16.26
C ILE A 145 5.06 -17.24 -16.38
N TYR A 146 4.51 -18.45 -16.40
CA TYR A 146 5.29 -19.65 -16.69
C TYR A 146 4.89 -20.24 -18.04
N VAL A 147 5.86 -20.51 -18.91
CA VAL A 147 5.65 -21.11 -20.22
C VAL A 147 6.14 -22.56 -20.19
N VAL A 148 5.29 -23.49 -20.65
CA VAL A 148 5.62 -24.91 -20.85
C VAL A 148 5.67 -25.25 -22.34
N ASN A 149 6.65 -26.04 -22.74
CA ASN A 149 6.82 -26.46 -24.17
C ASN A 149 6.21 -27.81 -24.51
N LYS A 150 5.97 -28.65 -23.50
CA LYS A 150 5.45 -30.02 -23.68
C LYS A 150 4.07 -30.16 -23.05
N LYS A 151 3.43 -31.30 -23.23
CA LYS A 151 2.18 -31.63 -22.54
C LYS A 151 2.34 -31.39 -21.05
N PHE A 152 1.38 -30.71 -20.41
CA PHE A 152 1.38 -30.51 -18.97
C PHE A 152 1.61 -31.85 -18.26
N PRO A 153 2.68 -32.05 -17.51
CA PRO A 153 2.84 -33.24 -16.71
C PRO A 153 1.70 -33.25 -15.68
N SER A 154 1.09 -34.43 -15.49
CA SER A 154 -0.01 -34.61 -14.52
C SER A 154 0.38 -34.25 -13.07
N THR A 155 1.65 -34.06 -12.78
CA THR A 155 2.23 -33.76 -11.48
C THR A 155 2.85 -32.36 -11.38
N PHE A 156 2.69 -31.50 -12.40
CA PHE A 156 3.44 -30.25 -12.53
C PHE A 156 3.19 -29.22 -11.42
N ILE A 157 2.11 -29.34 -10.70
CA ILE A 157 1.57 -28.23 -9.90
C ILE A 157 2.09 -28.21 -8.47
N THR A 158 2.46 -29.35 -7.92
CA THR A 158 2.94 -29.44 -6.53
C THR A 158 4.45 -29.39 -6.43
N THR A 159 5.17 -29.83 -7.47
CA THR A 159 6.60 -30.12 -7.37
C THR A 159 7.50 -28.96 -7.83
N THR A 160 7.09 -28.13 -8.79
CA THR A 160 8.01 -27.19 -9.43
C THR A 160 8.26 -25.91 -8.60
N LEU A 161 7.28 -25.47 -7.83
CA LEU A 161 7.46 -24.37 -6.88
C LEU A 161 8.16 -24.85 -5.59
N GLU A 162 7.88 -26.10 -5.19
CA GLU A 162 8.50 -26.71 -4.01
C GLU A 162 9.88 -27.31 -4.29
N GLU A 163 10.16 -27.86 -5.46
CA GLU A 163 11.44 -28.51 -5.79
C GLU A 163 12.54 -27.54 -6.21
N LYS A 164 12.23 -26.42 -6.88
CA LYS A 164 13.24 -25.36 -7.06
C LYS A 164 13.53 -24.60 -5.77
N GLN A 165 12.62 -24.60 -4.79
CA GLN A 165 12.92 -24.15 -3.44
C GLN A 165 13.69 -25.18 -2.60
N LYS A 166 13.74 -26.46 -3.00
CA LYS A 166 14.57 -27.51 -2.39
C LYS A 166 16.05 -27.50 -2.84
N THR A 167 16.48 -26.59 -3.73
CA THR A 167 17.90 -26.33 -3.87
C THR A 167 18.41 -25.75 -2.54
N LYS A 168 18.92 -26.67 -1.68
CA LYS A 168 19.60 -26.39 -0.39
C LYS A 168 19.09 -25.10 0.22
N ILE A 169 18.01 -25.17 1.01
CA ILE A 169 17.66 -24.06 1.90
C ILE A 169 18.98 -23.74 2.62
N PRO A 170 19.57 -22.58 2.40
CA PRO A 170 20.80 -22.22 3.10
C PRO A 170 20.52 -22.36 4.59
N THR A 171 21.43 -22.96 5.34
CA THR A 171 21.30 -23.04 6.79
C THR A 171 21.02 -21.62 7.28
N PRO A 172 19.93 -21.37 8.04
CA PRO A 172 19.59 -20.04 8.49
C PRO A 172 20.77 -19.40 9.18
N THR A 173 21.16 -18.23 8.75
CA THR A 173 22.19 -17.42 9.43
C THR A 173 21.66 -16.87 10.75
N ALA A 174 22.53 -16.34 11.59
CA ALA A 174 22.13 -15.72 12.85
C ALA A 174 21.04 -14.65 12.62
N PRO A 175 19.99 -14.62 13.45
CA PRO A 175 18.90 -13.66 13.28
C PRO A 175 19.39 -12.23 13.50
N HIS A 176 18.91 -11.33 12.64
CA HIS A 176 18.97 -9.91 12.83
C HIS A 176 17.60 -9.40 13.30
N LEU A 177 17.57 -8.71 14.45
CA LEU A 177 16.33 -8.13 14.97
C LEU A 177 16.17 -6.70 14.46
N LEU A 178 15.05 -6.44 13.79
CA LEU A 178 14.63 -5.11 13.42
C LEU A 178 13.60 -4.63 14.44
N PHE A 179 13.75 -3.38 14.91
CA PHE A 179 12.87 -2.79 15.91
C PHE A 179 12.07 -1.65 15.30
N PHE A 180 10.76 -1.69 15.48
CA PHE A 180 9.81 -0.71 14.96
C PHE A 180 9.01 -0.11 16.13
N PRO A 181 9.48 0.97 16.74
CA PRO A 181 8.73 1.65 17.78
C PRO A 181 7.43 2.23 17.26
N GLU A 182 6.34 2.02 17.98
CA GLU A 182 5.06 2.65 17.67
C GLU A 182 5.20 4.18 17.65
N GLY A 183 4.70 4.83 16.58
CA GLY A 183 4.91 6.26 16.36
C GLY A 183 6.30 6.64 15.87
N GLY A 184 7.20 5.67 15.69
CA GLY A 184 8.51 5.80 15.05
C GLY A 184 9.69 6.05 15.98
N GLU A 185 9.50 6.24 17.29
CA GLU A 185 10.58 6.49 18.27
C GLU A 185 10.28 5.89 19.64
N ILE A 186 11.32 5.57 20.40
CA ILE A 186 11.20 5.22 21.83
C ILE A 186 11.36 6.50 22.63
N ILE A 187 10.34 6.86 23.45
CA ILE A 187 10.29 8.14 24.15
C ILE A 187 10.48 7.96 25.65
N ALA A 188 11.39 8.74 26.22
CA ALA A 188 11.69 8.73 27.64
C ALA A 188 10.48 9.13 28.51
N GLY A 189 10.26 8.40 29.61
CA GLY A 189 9.19 8.67 30.56
C GLY A 189 7.80 8.20 30.09
N THR A 190 7.71 7.38 29.06
CA THR A 190 6.45 6.86 28.51
C THR A 190 6.43 5.32 28.45
N ASN A 191 5.25 4.76 28.22
CA ASN A 191 5.14 3.34 27.85
C ASN A 191 5.37 3.21 26.36
N ALA A 192 6.42 2.50 25.96
CA ALA A 192 6.71 2.20 24.56
C ALA A 192 6.11 0.84 24.17
N THR A 193 5.56 0.80 22.97
CA THR A 193 5.28 -0.44 22.24
C THR A 193 6.25 -0.52 21.07
N VAL A 194 6.94 -1.66 20.95
CA VAL A 194 7.91 -1.88 19.87
C VAL A 194 7.61 -3.21 19.20
N ALA A 195 7.35 -3.19 17.89
CA ALA A 195 7.33 -4.41 17.10
C ALA A 195 8.76 -4.87 16.84
N ILE A 196 8.96 -6.18 16.84
CA ILE A 196 10.24 -6.84 16.56
C ILE A 196 10.04 -7.69 15.32
N GLN A 197 10.94 -7.61 14.36
CA GLN A 197 11.01 -8.56 13.26
C GLN A 197 12.36 -9.27 13.27
N ALA A 198 12.33 -10.59 13.34
CA ALA A 198 13.52 -11.44 13.29
C ALA A 198 13.67 -12.04 11.90
N LEU A 199 14.76 -11.72 11.22
CA LEU A 199 15.08 -12.21 9.88
C LEU A 199 16.48 -12.84 9.87
N ASP A 200 16.69 -13.86 9.03
CA ASP A 200 18.03 -14.36 8.72
C ASP A 200 18.75 -13.44 7.72
N GLY A 201 20.01 -13.74 7.40
CA GLY A 201 20.80 -12.96 6.44
C GLY A 201 20.27 -12.99 4.99
N PHE A 202 19.29 -13.83 4.70
CA PHE A 202 18.61 -13.92 3.40
C PHE A 202 17.24 -13.24 3.41
N GLY A 203 16.82 -12.67 4.56
CA GLY A 203 15.52 -12.02 4.73
C GLY A 203 14.37 -12.98 5.06
N ASN A 204 14.64 -14.25 5.37
CA ASN A 204 13.60 -15.18 5.77
C ASN A 204 13.21 -14.96 7.23
N PRO A 205 11.91 -15.07 7.58
CA PRO A 205 11.42 -14.91 8.95
C PRO A 205 11.93 -16.02 9.87
N LEU A 206 12.28 -15.66 11.10
CA LEU A 206 12.75 -16.58 12.10
C LEU A 206 11.94 -16.49 13.41
N LYS A 207 11.72 -17.63 14.03
CA LYS A 207 11.22 -17.71 15.40
C LYS A 207 12.37 -17.50 16.38
N VAL A 208 12.29 -16.43 17.16
CA VAL A 208 13.26 -16.07 18.18
C VAL A 208 12.54 -15.80 19.51
N GLU A 209 13.11 -16.27 20.60
CA GLU A 209 12.63 -16.01 21.96
C GLU A 209 13.75 -15.32 22.75
N GLY A 210 13.37 -14.28 23.51
CA GLY A 210 14.32 -13.50 24.27
C GLY A 210 13.68 -12.57 25.28
N TYR A 211 14.50 -11.71 25.86
CA TYR A 211 14.06 -10.70 26.81
C TYR A 211 14.81 -9.39 26.63
N ILE A 212 14.20 -8.32 27.11
CA ILE A 212 14.81 -6.99 27.17
C ILE A 212 15.27 -6.75 28.59
N ASN A 213 16.48 -6.29 28.76
CA ASN A 213 16.99 -5.72 30.00
C ASN A 213 17.54 -4.32 29.77
N ASP A 214 17.90 -3.62 30.81
CA ASP A 214 18.62 -2.36 30.71
C ASP A 214 20.13 -2.53 30.94
N ASN A 215 20.86 -1.47 30.67
CA ASN A 215 22.32 -1.45 30.81
C ASN A 215 22.81 -1.42 32.27
N MET A 216 21.91 -1.23 33.24
CA MET A 216 22.22 -1.16 34.68
C MET A 216 21.94 -2.47 35.41
N ASP A 217 20.96 -3.23 34.93
CA ASP A 217 20.49 -4.48 35.53
C ASP A 217 20.27 -5.55 34.46
N SER A 218 20.78 -6.74 34.70
CA SER A 218 20.60 -7.90 33.80
C SER A 218 19.23 -8.57 33.93
N SER A 219 18.39 -8.12 34.90
CA SER A 219 17.04 -8.66 35.07
C SER A 219 16.15 -8.35 33.87
N ALA A 220 15.32 -9.31 33.49
CA ALA A 220 14.38 -9.15 32.37
C ALA A 220 13.28 -8.13 32.73
N ILE A 221 13.15 -7.09 31.92
CA ILE A 221 12.06 -6.10 32.00
C ILE A 221 10.80 -6.62 31.30
N THR A 222 10.99 -7.22 30.12
CA THR A 222 9.92 -7.82 29.33
C THR A 222 10.47 -8.93 28.45
N TRP A 223 9.63 -9.89 28.10
CA TRP A 223 9.96 -11.01 27.24
C TRP A 223 9.35 -10.84 25.86
N PHE A 224 9.99 -11.41 24.84
CA PHE A 224 9.46 -11.44 23.49
C PHE A 224 9.62 -12.81 22.84
N LYS A 225 8.72 -13.03 21.89
CA LYS A 225 8.75 -14.20 21.00
C LYS A 225 8.25 -13.75 19.63
N THR A 226 8.94 -14.15 18.59
CA THR A 226 8.55 -13.90 17.21
C THR A 226 7.86 -15.14 16.62
N ASP A 227 6.95 -14.90 15.70
CA ASP A 227 6.24 -15.96 14.97
C ASP A 227 7.17 -16.57 13.89
N SER A 228 6.99 -17.85 13.59
CA SER A 228 7.85 -18.57 12.64
C SER A 228 7.56 -18.23 11.17
N LEU A 229 6.35 -17.79 10.84
CA LEU A 229 5.93 -17.50 9.46
C LEU A 229 6.21 -16.04 9.08
N THR A 230 6.07 -15.13 10.03
CA THR A 230 6.20 -13.69 9.81
C THR A 230 7.47 -13.10 10.40
N GLY A 231 8.10 -13.78 11.34
CA GLY A 231 9.22 -13.26 12.13
C GLY A 231 8.80 -12.15 13.11
N LEU A 232 7.50 -11.86 13.26
CA LEU A 232 7.01 -10.72 14.03
C LEU A 232 6.74 -11.05 15.48
N GLY A 233 7.08 -10.11 16.35
CA GLY A 233 6.79 -10.13 17.78
C GLY A 233 6.53 -8.71 18.29
N LYS A 234 6.14 -8.59 19.55
CA LYS A 234 5.84 -7.29 20.18
C LYS A 234 6.32 -7.27 21.63
N ILE A 235 6.84 -6.13 22.04
CA ILE A 235 7.14 -5.80 23.44
C ILE A 235 6.44 -4.52 23.83
N SER A 236 6.14 -4.40 25.12
CA SER A 236 5.67 -3.16 25.72
C SER A 236 6.29 -3.02 27.11
N PHE A 237 6.85 -1.85 27.39
CA PHE A 237 7.52 -1.57 28.67
C PHE A 237 7.57 -0.08 28.94
N PHE A 238 7.74 0.29 30.23
CA PHE A 238 7.98 1.68 30.60
C PHE A 238 9.43 2.07 30.35
N VAL A 239 9.63 3.18 29.63
CA VAL A 239 10.96 3.70 29.26
C VAL A 239 11.47 4.64 30.33
N SER A 240 12.47 4.22 31.09
CA SER A 240 13.16 5.09 32.06
C SER A 240 14.00 6.16 31.33
N LYS A 241 14.13 7.31 31.95
CA LYS A 241 14.84 8.47 31.39
C LYS A 241 16.36 8.29 31.24
N THR A 242 16.95 7.38 32.01
CA THR A 242 18.42 7.27 32.17
C THR A 242 18.96 5.92 31.70
N LYS A 243 18.14 5.06 31.17
CA LYS A 243 18.52 3.68 30.81
C LYS A 243 18.56 3.46 29.31
N ASN A 244 19.48 2.61 28.88
CA ASN A 244 19.49 2.05 27.53
C ASN A 244 19.06 0.60 27.59
N TYR A 245 18.45 0.09 26.55
CA TYR A 245 17.82 -1.23 26.53
C TYR A 245 18.50 -2.15 25.53
N ILE A 246 18.61 -3.42 25.91
CA ILE A 246 19.31 -4.47 25.18
C ILE A 246 18.36 -5.66 25.03
N ALA A 247 18.20 -6.15 23.82
CA ALA A 247 17.55 -7.43 23.54
C ALA A 247 18.59 -8.57 23.68
N ASN A 248 18.25 -9.52 24.50
CA ASN A 248 19.03 -10.75 24.70
C ASN A 248 18.22 -11.93 24.16
N TYR A 249 18.79 -12.74 23.30
CA TYR A 249 18.11 -13.89 22.71
C TYR A 249 19.10 -15.02 22.42
N LYS A 250 18.59 -16.25 22.34
CA LYS A 250 19.43 -17.43 22.03
C LYS A 250 19.31 -17.83 20.57
N TRP A 251 20.44 -18.11 19.95
CA TRP A 251 20.52 -18.69 18.62
C TRP A 251 21.56 -19.80 18.61
N GLN A 252 21.16 -21.02 18.23
CA GLN A 252 22.04 -22.20 18.20
C GLN A 252 22.91 -22.36 19.47
N ASN A 253 22.28 -22.18 20.64
CA ASN A 253 22.87 -22.19 21.98
C ASN A 253 23.83 -21.03 22.33
N GLU A 254 24.03 -20.06 21.45
CA GLU A 254 24.77 -18.85 21.76
C GLU A 254 23.85 -17.73 22.22
N LEU A 255 24.31 -16.94 23.18
CA LEU A 255 23.60 -15.76 23.67
C LEU A 255 23.96 -14.56 22.78
N MET A 256 22.97 -14.09 22.04
CA MET A 256 23.08 -12.90 21.19
C MET A 256 22.57 -11.66 21.95
N LYS A 257 23.17 -10.50 21.67
CA LYS A 257 22.77 -9.21 22.22
C LYS A 257 22.64 -8.18 21.13
N GLN A 258 21.57 -7.40 21.18
CA GLN A 258 21.35 -6.30 20.23
C GLN A 258 20.71 -5.11 20.95
N ASN A 259 21.26 -3.90 20.74
CA ASN A 259 20.72 -2.68 21.34
C ASN A 259 19.38 -2.32 20.70
N LEU A 260 18.44 -1.85 21.52
CA LEU A 260 17.23 -1.19 21.04
C LEU A 260 17.56 0.17 20.45
N PRO A 261 16.65 0.78 19.64
CA PRO A 261 16.81 2.14 19.13
C PRO A 261 17.03 3.18 20.25
N PHE A 262 17.64 4.29 19.87
CA PHE A 262 17.90 5.41 20.75
C PHE A 262 16.63 5.95 21.41
N ILE A 263 16.74 6.38 22.69
CA ILE A 263 15.64 6.96 23.46
C ILE A 263 15.62 8.48 23.21
N ASN A 264 14.49 8.98 22.77
CA ASN A 264 14.30 10.40 22.50
C ASN A 264 13.60 11.12 23.67
N HIS A 265 14.19 12.19 24.16
CA HIS A 265 13.66 13.02 25.24
C HIS A 265 12.80 14.19 24.74
N TYR A 266 12.91 14.52 23.45
CA TYR A 266 12.31 15.72 22.84
C TYR A 266 11.24 15.39 21.79
N ALA A 267 10.86 14.13 21.66
CA ALA A 267 9.87 13.71 20.67
C ALA A 267 8.45 13.71 21.24
N SER A 268 7.50 13.83 20.33
CA SER A 268 6.09 13.55 20.55
C SER A 268 5.67 12.33 19.72
N GLN A 269 4.76 11.53 20.24
CA GLN A 269 4.42 10.22 19.66
C GLN A 269 2.93 9.93 19.77
N ILE A 270 2.42 9.22 18.76
CA ILE A 270 1.09 8.62 18.75
C ILE A 270 1.21 7.14 19.13
N SER A 271 0.34 6.69 20.01
CA SER A 271 0.12 5.26 20.26
C SER A 271 -1.37 4.92 20.27
N ILE A 272 -1.71 3.70 19.87
CA ILE A 272 -3.08 3.17 19.95
C ILE A 272 -3.14 2.23 21.15
N LYS A 273 -3.80 2.68 22.23
CA LYS A 273 -3.93 1.90 23.46
C LYS A 273 -4.94 0.79 23.38
N ASP A 274 -6.06 1.07 22.70
CA ASP A 274 -7.15 0.13 22.58
C ASP A 274 -7.90 0.36 21.28
N GLN A 275 -8.35 -0.74 20.71
CA GLN A 275 -9.18 -0.75 19.51
C GLN A 275 -10.32 -1.73 19.70
N ASN A 276 -11.46 -1.23 20.19
CA ASN A 276 -12.66 -2.02 20.41
C ASN A 276 -13.61 -1.99 19.19
N ALA A 277 -14.83 -2.53 19.34
CA ALA A 277 -15.79 -2.59 18.23
C ALA A 277 -16.23 -1.21 17.72
N THR A 278 -16.29 -0.18 18.56
CA THR A 278 -16.90 1.12 18.27
C THR A 278 -15.91 2.27 18.14
N SER A 279 -14.72 2.19 18.75
CA SER A 279 -13.76 3.27 18.80
C SER A 279 -12.31 2.81 18.79
N ILE A 280 -11.42 3.75 18.50
CA ILE A 280 -9.97 3.65 18.66
C ILE A 280 -9.55 4.63 19.73
N LYS A 281 -8.85 4.16 20.76
CA LYS A 281 -8.30 4.98 21.83
C LYS A 281 -6.87 5.36 21.49
N VAL A 282 -6.64 6.62 21.25
CA VAL A 282 -5.35 7.19 20.81
C VAL A 282 -4.75 7.99 21.96
N VAL A 283 -3.46 7.82 22.18
CA VAL A 283 -2.68 8.59 23.16
C VAL A 283 -1.59 9.35 22.44
N VAL A 284 -1.51 10.63 22.71
CA VAL A 284 -0.37 11.47 22.35
C VAL A 284 0.50 11.64 23.57
N SER A 285 1.74 11.14 23.48
CA SER A 285 2.75 11.22 24.53
C SER A 285 3.87 12.15 24.11
N GLN A 286 4.54 12.74 25.11
CA GLN A 286 5.72 13.59 24.91
C GLN A 286 6.87 13.11 25.79
N GLY A 287 8.08 13.28 25.30
CA GLY A 287 9.29 13.07 26.08
C GLY A 287 9.36 14.06 27.25
N ASP A 288 10.07 13.66 28.29
CA ASP A 288 10.17 14.39 29.55
C ASP A 288 10.68 15.84 29.40
N SER A 289 11.47 16.11 28.37
CA SER A 289 11.96 17.45 28.07
C SER A 289 10.91 18.39 27.43
N LEU A 290 9.82 17.83 26.91
CA LEU A 290 8.70 18.59 26.33
C LEU A 290 7.49 18.67 27.27
N TYR A 291 7.40 17.78 28.25
CA TYR A 291 6.23 17.63 29.09
C TYR A 291 5.88 18.94 29.88
N LYS A 292 4.60 19.26 29.93
CA LYS A 292 4.04 20.46 30.61
C LYS A 292 4.61 21.78 30.10
N LYS A 293 4.99 21.89 28.85
CA LYS A 293 5.49 23.15 28.26
C LYS A 293 4.43 23.90 27.44
N GLY A 294 3.16 23.46 27.52
CA GLY A 294 2.05 24.06 26.77
C GLY A 294 2.18 23.89 25.27
N LYS A 295 2.88 22.84 24.82
CA LYS A 295 3.13 22.56 23.38
C LYS A 295 1.87 22.08 22.71
N GLN A 296 1.42 22.85 21.72
CA GLN A 296 0.29 22.50 20.89
C GLN A 296 0.69 21.49 19.82
N THR A 297 -0.17 20.52 19.56
CA THR A 297 -0.04 19.55 18.49
C THR A 297 -1.33 19.42 17.70
N TYR A 298 -1.21 19.06 16.43
CA TYR A 298 -2.35 18.83 15.56
C TYR A 298 -2.34 17.35 15.14
N LEU A 299 -3.47 16.68 15.31
CA LEU A 299 -3.64 15.28 14.93
C LEU A 299 -4.59 15.19 13.73
N LEU A 300 -4.08 14.70 12.61
CA LEU A 300 -4.87 14.43 11.42
C LEU A 300 -5.00 12.92 11.20
N GLY A 301 -6.22 12.45 10.93
CA GLY A 301 -6.50 11.10 10.45
C GLY A 301 -6.77 11.12 8.96
N ILE A 302 -6.03 10.33 8.20
CA ILE A 302 -6.18 10.23 6.76
C ILE A 302 -6.49 8.81 6.33
N HIS A 303 -7.34 8.71 5.32
CA HIS A 303 -7.60 7.47 4.59
C HIS A 303 -7.43 7.75 3.10
N LYS A 304 -6.43 7.10 2.50
CA LYS A 304 -6.08 7.34 1.10
C LYS A 304 -5.77 8.84 0.86
N ASP A 305 -6.55 9.52 0.03
CA ASP A 305 -6.41 10.93 -0.33
C ASP A 305 -7.33 11.88 0.45
N SER A 306 -7.95 11.39 1.51
CA SER A 306 -9.03 12.11 2.21
C SER A 306 -8.78 12.22 3.71
N LEU A 307 -9.10 13.39 4.26
CA LEU A 307 -9.13 13.62 5.70
C LEU A 307 -10.38 12.95 6.28
N CYS A 308 -10.24 12.18 7.34
CA CYS A 308 -11.36 11.56 8.06
C CYS A 308 -11.44 11.99 9.52
N PHE A 309 -10.40 12.62 10.05
CA PHE A 309 -10.35 13.09 11.43
C PHE A 309 -9.35 14.24 11.59
N ALA A 310 -9.67 15.23 12.43
CA ALA A 310 -8.77 16.28 12.82
C ALA A 310 -9.02 16.71 14.28
N SER A 311 -7.96 16.93 15.04
CA SER A 311 -8.03 17.38 16.43
C SER A 311 -6.80 18.21 16.81
N VAL A 312 -6.97 19.08 17.79
CA VAL A 312 -5.90 19.87 18.41
C VAL A 312 -5.77 19.43 19.84
N GLY A 313 -4.55 19.28 20.31
CA GLY A 313 -4.25 18.98 21.72
C GLY A 313 -3.05 19.75 22.23
N VAL A 314 -2.88 19.77 23.53
CA VAL A 314 -1.77 20.41 24.20
C VAL A 314 -1.09 19.41 25.12
N ASP A 315 0.24 19.39 25.05
CA ASP A 315 1.07 18.45 25.79
C ASP A 315 0.67 16.97 25.58
N MET A 316 0.48 16.22 26.66
CA MET A 316 0.02 14.82 26.59
C MET A 316 -1.50 14.77 26.73
N TYR A 317 -2.15 14.02 25.87
CA TYR A 317 -3.60 13.84 25.91
C TYR A 317 -4.03 12.46 25.36
N GLU A 318 -5.24 12.11 25.67
CA GLU A 318 -5.90 10.91 25.20
C GLU A 318 -7.22 11.28 24.55
N LEU A 319 -7.55 10.61 23.46
CA LEU A 319 -8.81 10.79 22.76
C LEU A 319 -9.37 9.48 22.25
N SER A 320 -10.70 9.43 22.08
CA SER A 320 -11.39 8.28 21.51
C SER A 320 -11.98 8.68 20.15
N ILE A 321 -11.56 8.00 19.09
CA ILE A 321 -12.03 8.25 17.72
C ILE A 321 -13.09 7.20 17.38
N PRO A 322 -14.36 7.58 17.16
CA PRO A 322 -15.41 6.64 16.77
C PRO A 322 -15.12 6.03 15.40
N LYS A 323 -15.17 4.70 15.30
CA LYS A 323 -14.96 3.97 14.04
C LYS A 323 -15.99 4.28 12.96
N ALA A 324 -17.14 4.81 13.35
CA ALA A 324 -18.17 5.27 12.40
C ALA A 324 -17.64 6.33 11.41
N TYR A 325 -16.71 7.19 11.86
CA TYR A 325 -16.08 8.22 11.03
C TYR A 325 -14.90 7.71 10.21
N LEU A 326 -14.41 6.50 10.49
CA LEU A 326 -13.24 5.94 9.83
C LEU A 326 -13.66 4.99 8.71
N PRO A 327 -13.15 5.17 7.50
CA PRO A 327 -13.40 4.25 6.40
C PRO A 327 -12.79 2.85 6.66
N ALA A 328 -13.30 1.83 5.97
CA ALA A 328 -12.71 0.50 5.97
C ALA A 328 -11.34 0.49 5.30
N GLY A 329 -10.44 -0.35 5.77
CA GLY A 329 -9.09 -0.49 5.24
C GLY A 329 -8.04 0.26 6.03
N THR A 330 -6.88 0.46 5.42
CA THR A 330 -5.71 1.09 6.04
C THR A 330 -5.87 2.60 6.11
N SER A 331 -5.64 3.16 7.28
CA SER A 331 -5.66 4.59 7.56
C SER A 331 -4.41 4.98 8.34
N LYS A 332 -4.09 6.26 8.40
CA LYS A 332 -2.93 6.80 9.12
C LYS A 332 -3.34 7.94 10.03
N LEU A 333 -2.77 7.97 11.21
CA LEU A 333 -2.76 9.13 12.10
C LEU A 333 -1.42 9.84 11.94
N LEU A 334 -1.45 11.16 11.80
CA LEU A 334 -0.29 12.02 11.66
C LEU A 334 -0.32 13.08 12.75
N LEU A 335 0.73 13.17 13.54
CA LEU A 335 0.90 14.19 14.58
C LEU A 335 1.83 15.28 14.06
N PHE A 336 1.35 16.50 14.09
CA PHE A 336 2.12 17.69 13.73
C PHE A 336 2.47 18.49 14.98
N ASN A 337 3.68 19.04 15.01
CA ASN A 337 4.09 20.03 16.02
C ASN A 337 3.58 21.42 15.67
N GLU A 338 3.90 22.42 16.52
CA GLU A 338 3.54 23.83 16.31
C GLU A 338 4.10 24.41 15.00
N ALA A 339 5.25 23.91 14.54
CA ALA A 339 5.85 24.28 13.26
C ALA A 339 5.22 23.58 12.05
N GLN A 340 4.15 22.81 12.27
CA GLN A 340 3.43 22.04 11.22
C GLN A 340 4.30 20.99 10.53
N GLU A 341 5.27 20.45 11.24
CA GLU A 341 6.08 19.31 10.85
C GLU A 341 5.48 18.02 11.40
N VAL A 342 5.43 16.96 10.59
CA VAL A 342 4.98 15.63 11.03
C VAL A 342 6.04 15.01 11.93
N VAL A 343 5.74 14.89 13.22
CA VAL A 343 6.67 14.35 14.23
C VAL A 343 6.40 12.88 14.54
N SER A 344 5.18 12.40 14.31
CA SER A 344 4.83 10.99 14.51
C SER A 344 3.78 10.53 13.51
N GLU A 345 3.88 9.28 13.11
CA GLU A 345 2.96 8.63 12.18
C GLU A 345 2.57 7.25 12.72
N ARG A 346 1.29 6.90 12.65
CA ARG A 346 0.77 5.59 13.06
C ARG A 346 -0.25 5.07 12.05
N THR A 347 0.09 3.99 11.38
CA THR A 347 -0.80 3.27 10.47
C THR A 347 -1.69 2.33 11.27
N PHE A 348 -2.98 2.22 10.92
CA PHE A 348 -3.93 1.31 11.54
C PHE A 348 -4.94 0.79 10.53
N PHE A 349 -5.60 -0.31 10.85
CA PHE A 349 -6.55 -0.97 9.97
C PHE A 349 -7.96 -0.99 10.59
N ILE A 350 -8.97 -0.64 9.78
CA ILE A 350 -10.38 -0.74 10.13
C ILE A 350 -11.01 -1.89 9.35
N SER A 351 -11.31 -2.98 10.04
CA SER A 351 -12.09 -4.07 9.47
C SER A 351 -13.56 -3.65 9.38
N LYS A 352 -14.12 -3.77 8.19
CA LYS A 352 -15.58 -3.75 7.96
C LYS A 352 -15.94 -5.01 7.17
N PRO A 353 -17.18 -5.47 7.24
CA PRO A 353 -17.63 -6.59 6.42
C PRO A 353 -17.23 -6.34 4.96
N LYS A 354 -16.54 -7.30 4.35
CA LYS A 354 -16.20 -7.24 2.93
C LYS A 354 -17.49 -7.36 2.14
N GLU A 355 -17.62 -6.52 1.12
CA GLU A 355 -18.60 -6.75 0.09
C GLU A 355 -18.09 -7.89 -0.80
N GLU A 356 -18.66 -9.08 -0.62
CA GLU A 356 -18.27 -10.26 -1.38
C GLU A 356 -19.01 -10.31 -2.71
N LEU A 357 -18.30 -10.71 -3.75
CA LEU A 357 -18.88 -11.09 -5.02
C LEU A 357 -19.14 -12.59 -5.01
N PHE A 358 -20.33 -12.97 -5.40
CA PHE A 358 -20.71 -14.37 -5.53
C PHE A 358 -20.83 -14.73 -7.01
N ILE A 359 -20.40 -15.92 -7.35
CA ILE A 359 -20.50 -16.46 -8.70
C ILE A 359 -21.29 -17.77 -8.60
N SER A 360 -22.31 -17.89 -9.40
CA SER A 360 -23.05 -19.15 -9.56
C SER A 360 -23.13 -19.55 -11.04
N THR A 361 -23.25 -20.84 -11.26
CA THR A 361 -23.50 -21.43 -12.58
C THR A 361 -24.94 -21.93 -12.66
N ASP A 362 -25.49 -21.97 -13.86
CA ASP A 362 -26.85 -22.50 -14.10
C ASP A 362 -26.96 -24.01 -13.83
N LYS A 363 -25.84 -24.75 -13.84
CA LYS A 363 -25.75 -26.20 -13.54
C LYS A 363 -24.50 -26.47 -12.69
N GLN A 364 -24.49 -27.66 -12.06
CA GLN A 364 -23.31 -28.15 -11.32
C GLN A 364 -22.32 -28.90 -12.20
N ASN A 365 -22.83 -29.60 -13.24
CA ASN A 365 -22.04 -30.43 -14.16
C ASN A 365 -22.40 -30.07 -15.60
N TYR A 366 -21.41 -30.04 -16.46
CA TYR A 366 -21.52 -29.73 -17.88
C TYR A 366 -20.89 -30.83 -18.74
N GLY A 367 -21.47 -31.11 -19.90
CA GLY A 367 -20.87 -31.92 -20.93
C GLY A 367 -19.78 -31.16 -21.71
N PRO A 368 -18.97 -31.89 -22.51
CA PRO A 368 -17.98 -31.25 -23.37
C PRO A 368 -18.64 -30.26 -24.35
N ARG A 369 -18.11 -29.02 -24.38
CA ARG A 369 -18.60 -27.90 -25.23
C ARG A 369 -20.01 -27.40 -24.88
N GLU A 370 -20.53 -27.74 -23.74
CA GLU A 370 -21.82 -27.27 -23.28
C GLU A 370 -21.71 -25.80 -22.87
N LYS A 371 -22.76 -25.04 -23.14
CA LYS A 371 -22.85 -23.61 -22.73
C LYS A 371 -22.97 -23.51 -21.22
N VAL A 372 -22.12 -22.68 -20.60
CA VAL A 372 -22.16 -22.30 -19.17
C VAL A 372 -22.69 -20.89 -19.02
N ILE A 373 -23.67 -20.71 -18.16
CA ILE A 373 -24.15 -19.40 -17.79
C ILE A 373 -23.61 -19.06 -16.40
N LEU A 374 -22.77 -18.01 -16.31
CA LEU A 374 -22.26 -17.49 -15.06
C LEU A 374 -23.12 -16.30 -14.63
N THR A 375 -23.64 -16.36 -13.40
CA THR A 375 -24.29 -15.25 -12.76
C THR A 375 -23.38 -14.68 -11.68
N ILE A 376 -23.06 -13.39 -11.76
CA ILE A 376 -22.22 -12.68 -10.80
C ILE A 376 -23.10 -11.68 -10.06
N TYR A 377 -23.10 -11.73 -8.74
CA TYR A 377 -23.90 -10.84 -7.92
C TYR A 377 -23.14 -10.36 -6.68
N LYS A 378 -23.58 -9.21 -6.15
CA LYS A 378 -23.07 -8.58 -4.95
C LYS A 378 -24.23 -8.46 -3.97
N GLY A 379 -24.18 -9.18 -2.86
CA GLY A 379 -25.36 -9.36 -2.00
C GLY A 379 -26.52 -9.93 -2.84
N ASP A 380 -27.67 -9.29 -2.81
CA ASP A 380 -28.86 -9.73 -3.58
C ASP A 380 -28.96 -9.12 -4.99
N SER A 381 -27.99 -8.33 -5.40
CA SER A 381 -28.02 -7.61 -6.69
C SER A 381 -27.17 -8.30 -7.76
N ILE A 382 -27.78 -8.66 -8.88
CA ILE A 382 -27.09 -9.15 -10.07
C ILE A 382 -26.28 -8.02 -10.71
N LEU A 383 -25.01 -8.27 -10.99
CA LEU A 383 -24.15 -7.31 -11.67
C LEU A 383 -24.31 -7.39 -13.19
N HIS A 384 -24.72 -6.31 -13.80
CA HIS A 384 -24.82 -6.22 -15.24
C HIS A 384 -23.49 -5.80 -15.87
N PRO A 385 -23.00 -6.50 -16.91
CA PRO A 385 -21.70 -6.23 -17.54
C PRO A 385 -21.53 -4.79 -18.04
N ASN A 386 -22.62 -4.15 -18.43
CA ASN A 386 -22.61 -2.78 -18.97
C ASN A 386 -22.31 -1.70 -17.90
N PHE A 387 -22.50 -2.02 -16.62
CA PHE A 387 -22.31 -1.08 -15.51
C PHE A 387 -21.11 -1.43 -14.63
N THR A 388 -20.44 -2.55 -14.89
CA THR A 388 -19.38 -3.07 -14.03
C THR A 388 -18.14 -3.42 -14.85
N ALA A 389 -16.99 -2.88 -14.46
CA ALA A 389 -15.71 -3.21 -15.10
C ALA A 389 -15.16 -4.54 -14.54
N LEU A 390 -15.78 -5.65 -14.92
CA LEU A 390 -15.36 -6.99 -14.51
C LEU A 390 -14.33 -7.58 -15.47
N SER A 391 -13.48 -8.44 -14.93
CA SER A 391 -12.64 -9.36 -15.68
C SER A 391 -12.84 -10.76 -15.10
N VAL A 392 -13.16 -11.73 -15.95
CA VAL A 392 -13.38 -13.11 -15.56
C VAL A 392 -12.33 -13.98 -16.27
N ALA A 393 -11.63 -14.82 -15.52
CA ALA A 393 -10.75 -15.84 -16.05
C ALA A 393 -11.32 -17.23 -15.71
N ILE A 394 -11.29 -18.13 -16.67
CA ILE A 394 -11.70 -19.51 -16.50
C ILE A 394 -10.50 -20.39 -16.83
N THR A 395 -10.09 -21.20 -15.87
CA THR A 395 -8.90 -22.04 -16.00
C THR A 395 -9.24 -23.48 -15.63
N ASP A 396 -8.47 -24.41 -16.17
CA ASP A 396 -8.56 -25.82 -15.80
C ASP A 396 -7.96 -26.03 -14.40
N ASP A 397 -8.76 -26.57 -13.48
CA ASP A 397 -8.38 -26.78 -12.07
C ASP A 397 -7.21 -27.76 -11.92
N THR A 398 -7.02 -28.68 -12.88
CA THR A 398 -5.86 -29.58 -12.91
C THR A 398 -4.55 -28.83 -13.15
N ILE A 399 -4.62 -27.64 -13.77
CA ILE A 399 -3.48 -26.78 -14.10
C ILE A 399 -3.20 -25.77 -12.97
N VAL A 400 -4.23 -25.39 -12.22
CA VAL A 400 -4.19 -24.22 -11.30
C VAL A 400 -4.62 -24.62 -9.89
N LYS A 401 -4.00 -25.63 -9.29
CA LYS A 401 -4.36 -26.06 -7.93
C LYS A 401 -4.00 -25.10 -6.80
N ASN A 402 -3.15 -24.09 -7.01
CA ASN A 402 -2.72 -23.18 -5.94
C ASN A 402 -2.22 -21.83 -6.49
N LEU A 403 -2.99 -21.16 -7.33
CA LEU A 403 -2.80 -19.72 -7.43
C LEU A 403 -3.39 -19.11 -6.17
N ASN A 404 -2.54 -18.79 -5.22
CA ASN A 404 -2.90 -17.81 -4.20
C ASN A 404 -3.56 -16.65 -4.93
N GLU A 405 -4.79 -16.34 -4.57
CA GLU A 405 -5.54 -15.24 -5.11
C GLU A 405 -4.60 -14.03 -5.21
N ILE A 406 -4.27 -13.64 -6.44
CA ILE A 406 -3.59 -12.36 -6.64
C ILE A 406 -4.63 -11.33 -6.28
N ASN A 407 -4.61 -10.94 -5.02
CA ASN A 407 -5.51 -9.95 -4.49
C ASN A 407 -5.11 -8.63 -5.17
N ILE A 408 -5.93 -8.20 -6.11
CA ILE A 408 -5.80 -6.94 -6.83
C ILE A 408 -5.88 -5.73 -5.88
N GLN A 409 -6.36 -5.97 -4.66
CA GLN A 409 -6.44 -4.97 -3.61
C GLN A 409 -5.14 -4.95 -2.81
N ASP A 410 -4.49 -3.80 -2.80
CA ASP A 410 -3.39 -3.40 -1.91
C ASP A 410 -2.45 -4.52 -1.41
N ASN A 411 -1.14 -4.32 -1.51
CA ASN A 411 -0.13 -5.18 -0.86
C ASN A 411 -0.34 -5.40 0.66
N THR A 412 -1.37 -4.80 1.24
CA THR A 412 -1.89 -5.04 2.58
C THR A 412 -2.79 -6.27 2.65
N SER A 413 -3.16 -6.88 1.54
CA SER A 413 -4.06 -8.06 1.53
C SER A 413 -3.38 -9.36 1.96
N ALA A 414 -2.07 -9.45 1.99
CA ALA A 414 -1.36 -10.53 2.68
C ALA A 414 -1.71 -10.57 4.19
N LEU A 415 -2.28 -9.49 4.72
CA LEU A 415 -2.69 -9.33 6.12
C LEU A 415 -4.10 -9.86 6.40
N ASN A 416 -4.86 -10.27 5.40
CA ASN A 416 -6.28 -10.64 5.59
C ASN A 416 -6.52 -12.08 6.10
N ALA A 417 -5.47 -12.86 6.31
CA ALA A 417 -5.60 -14.28 6.69
C ALA A 417 -5.31 -14.56 8.17
N SER A 418 -4.84 -13.58 8.94
CA SER A 418 -4.36 -13.82 10.28
C SER A 418 -5.17 -13.10 11.37
N SER A 419 -5.03 -13.55 12.60
CA SER A 419 -5.73 -13.08 13.79
C SER A 419 -5.60 -11.55 13.99
N LYS A 420 -6.56 -10.93 14.70
CA LYS A 420 -6.57 -9.48 15.04
C LYS A 420 -5.23 -8.91 15.55
N ASN A 421 -4.38 -9.74 16.16
CA ASN A 421 -3.09 -9.33 16.72
C ASN A 421 -2.01 -9.19 15.65
N GLU A 422 -2.07 -9.97 14.57
CA GLU A 422 -1.09 -9.93 13.49
C GLU A 422 -1.31 -8.72 12.59
N ASP A 423 -2.56 -8.30 12.38
CA ASP A 423 -2.88 -7.09 11.62
C ASP A 423 -2.28 -5.83 12.27
N ASP A 424 -2.31 -5.73 13.61
CA ASP A 424 -1.74 -4.58 14.33
C ASP A 424 -0.20 -4.59 14.26
N LEU A 425 0.44 -5.75 14.38
CA LEU A 425 1.90 -5.90 14.25
C LEU A 425 2.38 -5.51 12.85
N ALA A 426 1.69 -5.97 11.82
CA ALA A 426 1.99 -5.63 10.45
C ALA A 426 1.81 -4.13 10.15
N MET A 427 0.87 -3.45 10.84
CA MET A 427 0.73 -2.00 10.73
C MET A 427 1.87 -1.25 11.43
N LEU A 428 2.46 -1.81 12.49
CA LEU A 428 3.60 -1.19 13.19
C LEU A 428 4.88 -1.17 12.35
N ILE A 429 5.11 -2.19 11.55
CA ILE A 429 6.33 -2.30 10.70
C ILE A 429 6.26 -1.49 9.40
N GLN A 430 5.14 -0.83 9.11
CA GLN A 430 5.02 0.01 7.91
C GLN A 430 5.98 1.21 8.01
N PRO A 431 6.79 1.47 6.98
CA PRO A 431 7.69 2.61 7.00
C PRO A 431 6.91 3.92 7.07
N PRO A 432 7.39 4.91 7.84
CA PRO A 432 6.77 6.23 7.88
C PRO A 432 6.95 6.93 6.52
N LEU A 433 5.87 7.49 5.99
CA LEU A 433 5.87 8.17 4.69
C LEU A 433 5.95 9.70 4.83
N PHE A 434 5.49 10.23 5.95
CA PHE A 434 5.29 11.67 6.16
C PHE A 434 6.17 12.23 7.27
N LYS A 435 6.70 11.42 8.19
CA LYS A 435 7.54 11.88 9.30
C LYS A 435 8.72 12.73 8.81
N GLY A 436 8.93 13.89 9.45
CA GLY A 436 9.96 14.87 9.09
C GLY A 436 9.56 15.83 7.98
N LYS A 437 8.39 15.67 7.34
CA LYS A 437 7.90 16.63 6.34
C LYS A 437 7.22 17.82 7.00
N ASN A 438 7.53 19.02 6.51
CA ASN A 438 6.95 20.27 6.99
C ASN A 438 5.86 20.76 6.02
N TYR A 439 4.71 21.15 6.57
CA TYR A 439 3.52 21.60 5.85
C TYR A 439 3.13 23.06 6.21
N SER A 440 4.05 23.84 6.76
CA SER A 440 3.87 25.29 6.95
C SER A 440 3.66 25.99 5.60
N LYS A 441 3.09 27.20 5.64
CA LYS A 441 2.89 28.00 4.42
C LYS A 441 4.22 28.25 3.69
N GLU A 442 5.28 28.49 4.42
CA GLU A 442 6.62 28.76 3.90
C GLU A 442 7.22 27.52 3.24
N ALA A 443 7.08 26.35 3.87
CA ALA A 443 7.61 25.10 3.36
C ALA A 443 6.92 24.68 2.05
N ILE A 444 5.59 24.81 1.96
CA ILE A 444 4.82 24.46 0.76
C ILE A 444 5.00 25.50 -0.34
N GLY A 445 5.06 26.80 0.01
CA GLY A 445 5.29 27.87 -0.96
C GLY A 445 6.62 27.73 -1.72
N ASN A 446 7.61 27.10 -1.09
CA ASN A 446 8.93 26.83 -1.68
C ASN A 446 9.02 25.50 -2.43
N LYS A 447 8.05 24.59 -2.27
CA LYS A 447 8.00 23.39 -3.10
C LYS A 447 7.62 23.78 -4.52
N ARG A 448 8.48 23.49 -5.47
CA ARG A 448 8.07 23.41 -6.87
C ARG A 448 7.01 22.29 -6.95
N VAL A 449 5.75 22.68 -6.94
CA VAL A 449 4.69 21.81 -7.44
C VAL A 449 5.10 21.53 -8.88
N LEU A 450 5.44 20.28 -9.19
CA LEU A 450 5.57 19.90 -10.60
C LEU A 450 4.25 20.28 -11.25
N PRO A 451 4.24 21.23 -12.20
CA PRO A 451 2.98 21.60 -12.84
C PRO A 451 2.37 20.32 -13.40
N GLN A 452 1.08 20.12 -13.26
CA GLN A 452 0.37 19.05 -13.97
C GLN A 452 0.59 19.09 -15.48
N THR A 453 1.05 20.26 -15.98
CA THR A 453 1.46 20.51 -17.37
C THR A 453 2.79 19.86 -17.75
N ASP A 454 3.65 19.48 -16.80
CA ASP A 454 4.94 18.80 -17.04
C ASP A 454 4.82 17.27 -17.03
N LEU A 455 3.61 16.71 -16.87
CA LEU A 455 3.37 15.32 -17.18
C LEU A 455 3.75 15.10 -18.65
N PRO A 456 4.54 14.06 -18.96
CA PRO A 456 4.91 13.80 -20.34
C PRO A 456 3.63 13.69 -21.15
N VAL A 457 3.40 14.62 -22.03
CA VAL A 457 2.39 14.44 -23.08
C VAL A 457 2.84 13.18 -23.80
N ASP A 458 2.00 12.16 -23.77
CA ASP A 458 2.26 10.89 -24.42
C ASP A 458 2.22 11.14 -25.94
N THR A 459 3.32 11.64 -26.46
CA THR A 459 3.48 12.03 -27.88
C THR A 459 3.60 10.82 -28.79
N LEU A 460 3.59 9.58 -28.22
CA LEU A 460 3.73 8.36 -29.01
C LEU A 460 2.48 8.02 -29.85
N PHE A 461 1.32 8.59 -29.54
CA PHE A 461 0.20 8.58 -30.45
C PHE A 461 0.09 9.89 -31.24
N ALA A 462 0.95 10.04 -32.24
CA ALA A 462 0.58 10.88 -33.36
C ALA A 462 -0.74 10.31 -33.93
N ASN A 463 -1.82 11.08 -33.87
CA ASN A 463 -3.08 10.71 -34.50
C ASN A 463 -2.86 10.65 -36.03
N ILE A 464 -2.43 9.52 -36.53
CA ILE A 464 -2.36 9.26 -37.96
C ILE A 464 -3.76 8.90 -38.41
N LYS A 465 -4.49 9.86 -38.95
CA LYS A 465 -5.77 9.64 -39.61
C LYS A 465 -5.53 9.35 -41.07
N GLY A 466 -5.99 8.20 -41.54
CA GLY A 466 -5.91 7.81 -42.94
C GLY A 466 -7.13 6.98 -43.37
N ARG A 467 -7.26 6.74 -44.62
CA ARG A 467 -8.23 5.80 -45.18
C ARG A 467 -7.48 4.83 -46.08
N ILE A 468 -7.72 3.53 -45.88
CA ILE A 468 -7.21 2.52 -46.80
C ILE A 468 -8.11 2.52 -48.04
N LEU A 469 -7.52 2.78 -49.16
CA LEU A 469 -8.18 2.80 -50.45
C LEU A 469 -7.62 1.71 -51.34
N ASN A 470 -8.48 1.08 -52.15
CA ASN A 470 -8.03 0.18 -53.22
C ASN A 470 -7.46 1.01 -54.39
N ARG A 471 -6.97 0.33 -55.44
CA ARG A 471 -6.42 0.99 -56.66
C ARG A 471 -7.44 1.91 -57.37
N LYS A 472 -8.73 1.72 -57.12
CA LYS A 472 -9.82 2.57 -57.67
C LYS A 472 -10.24 3.67 -56.70
N LYS A 473 -9.46 3.95 -55.65
CA LYS A 473 -9.70 4.96 -54.62
C LYS A 473 -10.98 4.74 -53.80
N ILE A 474 -11.48 3.49 -53.69
CA ILE A 474 -12.64 3.13 -52.89
C ILE A 474 -12.15 2.65 -51.50
N PRO A 475 -12.76 3.10 -50.40
CA PRO A 475 -12.42 2.61 -49.04
C PRO A 475 -12.56 1.10 -48.91
N VAL A 476 -11.61 0.48 -48.26
CA VAL A 476 -11.60 -0.99 -48.01
C VAL A 476 -11.59 -1.21 -46.49
N PRO A 477 -12.75 -1.56 -45.88
CA PRO A 477 -12.83 -1.85 -44.45
C PRO A 477 -12.19 -3.18 -44.09
N GLY A 478 -11.86 -3.36 -42.78
CA GLY A 478 -11.39 -4.63 -42.23
C GLY A 478 -9.98 -5.03 -42.68
N ARG A 479 -9.09 -4.08 -42.94
CA ARG A 479 -7.68 -4.35 -43.28
C ARG A 479 -6.75 -3.97 -42.13
N ILE A 480 -5.82 -4.86 -41.81
CA ILE A 480 -4.76 -4.58 -40.84
C ILE A 480 -3.73 -3.64 -41.48
N VAL A 481 -3.46 -2.53 -40.83
CA VAL A 481 -2.41 -1.57 -41.22
C VAL A 481 -1.23 -1.75 -40.29
N THR A 482 -0.06 -1.97 -40.85
CA THR A 482 1.19 -2.04 -40.09
C THR A 482 1.97 -0.76 -40.34
N LEU A 483 2.23 0.01 -39.28
CA LEU A 483 3.11 1.16 -39.31
C LEU A 483 4.52 0.70 -38.97
N TYR A 484 5.46 0.94 -39.88
CA TYR A 484 6.88 0.70 -39.65
C TYR A 484 7.55 1.99 -39.19
N THR A 485 8.20 1.95 -38.04
CA THR A 485 9.18 2.97 -37.66
C THR A 485 10.57 2.34 -37.58
N ASN A 486 11.61 3.10 -37.58
CA ASN A 486 13.01 2.62 -37.66
C ASN A 486 13.40 1.59 -36.58
N LYS A 487 12.55 1.30 -35.59
CA LYS A 487 12.81 0.34 -34.50
C LYS A 487 11.60 -0.41 -33.95
N LYS A 488 10.34 -0.16 -34.43
CA LYS A 488 9.12 -0.77 -33.84
C LYS A 488 8.00 -0.97 -34.86
N PHE A 489 7.20 -2.00 -34.63
CA PHE A 489 6.01 -2.33 -35.43
C PHE A 489 4.76 -1.94 -34.65
N TYR A 490 3.78 -1.35 -35.30
CA TYR A 490 2.46 -1.04 -34.73
C TYR A 490 1.41 -1.66 -35.64
N LEU A 491 0.51 -2.47 -35.06
CA LEU A 491 -0.62 -3.08 -35.75
C LEU A 491 -1.89 -2.30 -35.40
N PHE A 492 -2.63 -1.87 -36.39
CA PHE A 492 -3.92 -1.21 -36.23
C PHE A 492 -4.98 -2.00 -36.99
N ASP A 493 -6.10 -2.24 -36.34
CA ASP A 493 -7.31 -2.75 -36.97
C ASP A 493 -8.16 -1.56 -37.42
N THR A 494 -8.69 -1.63 -38.67
CA THR A 494 -9.40 -0.51 -39.29
C THR A 494 -10.90 -0.76 -39.32
#